data_9b0d194832292a51f2a3d67a61a70ee3
#
_entry.id   9b0d194832292a51f2a3d67a61a70ee3
#
_cell.length_a   1.000
_cell.length_b   1.000
_cell.length_c   1.000
_cell.angle_alpha   90.00
_cell.angle_beta   90.00
_cell.angle_gamma   90.00
#
_symmetry.space_group_name_H-M   'P 1'
#
loop_
_entity.id
_entity.type
_entity.pdbx_description
1 polymer ?
#
loop_
_entity_poly.entity_id
_entity_poly.type
_entity_poly.pdbx_seq_one_letter_code
_entity_poly.pdbx_strand_id
1 'polypeptide(L)'
;VPLGVLKRGIISFIPALPHRKLKAIENINFGVLNKVILVFEKRFWDEKCDTFGFVQSHTRDRGRYFLIYSHNKGDENVILALCAGEAAIEVESREDDEVVEDLLAHLRCAFPKADVGKPVASHVTRWGKDENTFGAYSSCSTRTTGDDYEEMSEPVGNIHFSGEATTRHYPATMHGAWITGMREAG
;
A
#
# COMPACT_ATOMS: atom_id res chain seq x y z
N VAL A 1 1.30 16.80 1.48
CA VAL A 1 2.08 15.75 0.78
C VAL A 1 2.11 14.49 1.61
N PRO A 2 2.21 13.30 1.01
CA PRO A 2 2.36 12.04 1.74
C PRO A 2 3.65 11.98 2.57
N LEU A 3 3.63 11.16 3.62
CA LEU A 3 4.80 10.98 4.49
C LEU A 3 6.05 10.53 3.70
N GLY A 4 5.88 9.73 2.64
CA GLY A 4 6.98 9.32 1.78
C GLY A 4 7.74 10.50 1.15
N VAL A 5 7.03 11.53 0.76
CA VAL A 5 7.63 12.77 0.22
C VAL A 5 8.42 13.52 1.29
N LEU A 6 7.89 13.62 2.53
CA LEU A 6 8.60 14.24 3.64
C LEU A 6 9.89 13.45 3.98
N LYS A 7 9.82 12.12 3.97
CA LYS A 7 10.99 11.25 4.20
C LYS A 7 12.12 11.43 3.18
N ARG A 8 11.78 11.80 1.95
CA ARG A 8 12.78 12.06 0.90
C ARG A 8 13.52 13.38 1.09
N GLY A 9 13.00 14.30 1.93
CA GLY A 9 13.64 15.59 2.18
C GLY A 9 13.74 16.50 0.95
N ILE A 10 12.90 16.28 -0.05
CA ILE A 10 12.90 17.07 -1.30
C ILE A 10 12.22 18.44 -1.15
N ILE A 11 11.50 18.64 -0.04
CA ILE A 11 10.87 19.93 0.28
C ILE A 11 11.76 20.70 1.25
N SER A 12 12.16 21.89 0.85
CA SER A 12 12.90 22.82 1.72
C SER A 12 11.93 23.64 2.57
N PHE A 13 12.10 23.58 3.88
CA PHE A 13 11.31 24.38 4.83
C PHE A 13 12.15 25.57 5.34
N ILE A 14 11.57 26.79 5.36
CA ILE A 14 12.20 28.00 5.87
C ILE A 14 11.23 28.68 6.86
N PRO A 15 11.54 28.68 8.18
CA PRO A 15 12.68 28.01 8.82
C PRO A 15 12.62 26.50 8.70
N ALA A 16 13.75 25.82 8.96
CA ALA A 16 13.83 24.36 8.96
C ALA A 16 12.86 23.75 9.98
N LEU A 17 12.36 22.53 9.69
CA LEU A 17 11.51 21.79 10.62
C LEU A 17 12.27 21.51 11.93
N PRO A 18 11.59 21.57 13.10
CA PRO A 18 12.19 21.22 14.39
C PRO A 18 12.72 19.78 14.38
N HIS A 19 13.80 19.54 15.13
CA HIS A 19 14.43 18.23 15.24
C HIS A 19 13.43 17.12 15.64
N ARG A 20 12.51 17.40 16.57
CA ARG A 20 11.46 16.46 17.00
C ARG A 20 10.54 16.06 15.83
N LYS A 21 10.16 17.01 14.96
CA LYS A 21 9.36 16.76 13.76
C LYS A 21 10.12 15.88 12.76
N LEU A 22 11.40 16.18 12.51
CA LEU A 22 12.26 15.39 11.63
C LEU A 22 12.41 13.94 12.15
N LYS A 23 12.55 13.77 13.48
CA LYS A 23 12.63 12.47 14.11
C LYS A 23 11.31 11.69 13.98
N ALA A 24 10.16 12.32 14.13
CA ALA A 24 8.86 11.70 13.93
C ALA A 24 8.69 11.24 12.47
N ILE A 25 9.06 12.10 11.50
CA ILE A 25 9.11 11.74 10.08
C ILE A 25 10.00 10.51 9.84
N GLU A 26 11.15 10.41 10.52
CA GLU A 26 12.04 9.26 10.42
C GLU A 26 11.46 8.00 11.05
N ASN A 27 10.91 8.10 12.27
CA ASN A 27 10.45 6.97 13.07
C ASN A 27 9.20 6.28 12.51
N ILE A 28 8.21 7.05 12.04
CA ILE A 28 7.01 6.48 11.42
C ILE A 28 7.43 5.79 10.13
N ASN A 29 7.14 4.50 10.01
CA ASN A 29 7.43 3.77 8.78
C ASN A 29 6.46 4.17 7.66
N PHE A 30 6.93 4.08 6.43
CA PHE A 30 6.10 4.31 5.23
C PHE A 30 6.36 3.17 4.26
N GLY A 31 5.45 2.21 4.26
CA GLY A 31 5.65 0.94 3.56
C GLY A 31 5.24 1.00 2.10
N VAL A 32 5.72 -0.01 1.36
CA VAL A 32 5.27 -0.28 0.01
C VAL A 32 4.23 -1.41 0.09
N LEU A 33 3.06 -1.14 -0.45
CA LEU A 33 2.01 -2.12 -0.70
C LEU A 33 1.52 -1.93 -2.13
N ASN A 34 1.80 -2.89 -2.96
CA ASN A 34 1.37 -2.87 -4.35
C ASN A 34 0.24 -3.87 -4.62
N LYS A 35 -0.46 -3.64 -5.69
CA LYS A 35 -1.59 -4.43 -6.15
C LYS A 35 -1.33 -4.93 -7.56
N VAL A 36 -1.64 -6.19 -7.79
CA VAL A 36 -1.74 -6.77 -9.12
C VAL A 36 -3.21 -7.08 -9.36
N ILE A 37 -3.81 -6.37 -10.31
CA ILE A 37 -5.22 -6.46 -10.64
C ILE A 37 -5.35 -7.22 -11.95
N LEU A 38 -6.16 -8.28 -11.97
CA LEU A 38 -6.43 -9.07 -13.16
C LEU A 38 -7.94 -9.11 -13.41
N VAL A 39 -8.33 -8.85 -14.64
CA VAL A 39 -9.71 -8.94 -15.12
C VAL A 39 -9.82 -10.15 -16.03
N PHE A 40 -10.77 -11.03 -15.80
CA PHE A 40 -10.97 -12.25 -16.58
C PHE A 40 -12.29 -12.19 -17.36
N GLU A 41 -12.34 -12.86 -18.49
CA GLU A 41 -13.59 -13.03 -19.23
C GLU A 41 -14.59 -13.89 -18.46
N LYS A 42 -14.08 -14.92 -17.78
CA LYS A 42 -14.88 -15.86 -16.98
C LYS A 42 -14.26 -16.06 -15.61
N ARG A 43 -15.12 -16.16 -14.61
CA ARG A 43 -14.76 -16.49 -13.25
C ARG A 43 -14.37 -17.97 -13.12
N PHE A 44 -13.26 -18.25 -12.47
CA PHE A 44 -12.79 -19.61 -12.18
C PHE A 44 -12.75 -19.93 -10.68
N TRP A 45 -12.94 -18.93 -9.83
CA TRP A 45 -13.02 -19.08 -8.38
C TRP A 45 -14.46 -19.12 -7.88
N ASP A 46 -14.66 -19.58 -6.63
CA ASP A 46 -15.99 -19.62 -6.01
C ASP A 46 -16.51 -18.18 -5.78
N GLU A 47 -17.71 -17.89 -6.27
CA GLU A 47 -18.37 -16.60 -6.10
C GLU A 47 -18.68 -16.24 -4.64
N LYS A 48 -18.73 -17.25 -3.74
CA LYS A 48 -18.93 -17.06 -2.30
C LYS A 48 -17.65 -16.71 -1.55
N CYS A 49 -16.51 -16.77 -2.23
CA CYS A 49 -15.21 -16.51 -1.66
C CYS A 49 -14.78 -15.08 -1.98
N ASP A 50 -14.89 -14.17 -1.02
CA ASP A 50 -14.49 -12.77 -1.19
C ASP A 50 -12.98 -12.58 -1.10
N THR A 51 -12.29 -13.47 -0.39
CA THR A 51 -10.85 -13.38 -0.17
C THR A 51 -10.21 -14.76 -0.10
N PHE A 52 -9.00 -14.86 -0.64
CA PHE A 52 -8.10 -16.01 -0.48
C PHE A 52 -6.65 -15.53 -0.54
N GLY A 53 -5.70 -16.40 -0.30
CA GLY A 53 -4.30 -16.01 -0.34
C GLY A 53 -3.37 -17.20 -0.40
N PHE A 54 -2.07 -16.92 -0.51
CA PHE A 54 -1.03 -17.92 -0.61
C PHE A 54 -0.14 -17.91 0.63
N VAL A 55 0.12 -19.09 1.15
CA VAL A 55 1.21 -19.29 2.11
C VAL A 55 2.45 -19.68 1.32
N GLN A 56 3.44 -18.80 1.35
CA GLN A 56 4.68 -19.01 0.60
C GLN A 56 5.59 -20.04 1.28
N SER A 57 6.26 -20.86 0.47
CA SER A 57 7.16 -21.94 0.96
C SER A 57 8.44 -21.38 1.57
N HIS A 58 8.85 -20.17 1.19
CA HIS A 58 10.10 -19.53 1.63
C HIS A 58 9.85 -18.17 2.24
N THR A 59 10.59 -17.85 3.30
CA THR A 59 10.49 -16.55 4.00
C THR A 59 10.84 -15.36 3.11
N ARG A 60 11.71 -15.53 2.10
CA ARG A 60 12.04 -14.49 1.12
C ARG A 60 10.85 -14.04 0.27
N ASP A 61 9.86 -14.93 0.08
CA ASP A 61 8.64 -14.64 -0.70
C ASP A 61 7.50 -14.11 0.18
N ARG A 62 7.78 -13.85 1.47
CA ARG A 62 6.80 -13.25 2.39
C ARG A 62 6.28 -11.94 1.81
N GLY A 63 4.95 -11.79 1.84
CA GLY A 63 4.28 -10.60 1.30
C GLY A 63 3.94 -10.68 -0.19
N ARG A 64 4.37 -11.72 -0.92
CA ARG A 64 3.98 -11.93 -2.32
C ARG A 64 2.60 -12.56 -2.39
N TYR A 65 1.64 -11.87 -3.00
CA TYR A 65 0.25 -12.30 -3.17
C TYR A 65 -0.39 -12.89 -1.91
N PHE A 66 -0.02 -12.37 -0.73
CA PHE A 66 -0.42 -12.93 0.56
C PHE A 66 -1.92 -12.85 0.81
N LEU A 67 -2.61 -11.92 0.17
CA LEU A 67 -4.04 -11.74 0.23
C LEU A 67 -4.55 -11.34 -1.15
N ILE A 68 -5.59 -12.01 -1.60
CA ILE A 68 -6.28 -11.75 -2.86
C ILE A 68 -7.73 -11.46 -2.55
N TYR A 69 -8.21 -10.33 -3.03
CA TYR A 69 -9.62 -9.99 -3.04
C TYR A 69 -10.24 -10.40 -4.36
N SER A 70 -11.40 -11.02 -4.31
CA SER A 70 -12.25 -11.24 -5.47
C SER A 70 -13.37 -10.21 -5.46
N HIS A 71 -13.56 -9.52 -6.58
CA HIS A 71 -14.68 -8.61 -6.74
C HIS A 71 -15.84 -9.39 -7.37
N ASN A 72 -16.83 -9.73 -6.54
CA ASN A 72 -17.92 -10.62 -6.90
C ASN A 72 -19.26 -9.88 -7.14
N LYS A 73 -19.22 -8.58 -7.37
CA LYS A 73 -20.43 -7.79 -7.63
C LYS A 73 -20.73 -7.74 -9.13
N GLY A 74 -21.92 -8.18 -9.50
CA GLY A 74 -22.35 -8.21 -10.89
C GLY A 74 -21.56 -9.20 -11.74
N ASP A 75 -21.33 -8.84 -12.99
CA ASP A 75 -20.59 -9.64 -13.99
C ASP A 75 -19.08 -9.36 -13.98
N GLU A 76 -18.57 -8.67 -12.95
CA GLU A 76 -17.16 -8.33 -12.86
C GLU A 76 -16.35 -9.52 -12.37
N ASN A 77 -15.42 -9.99 -13.20
CA ASN A 77 -14.53 -11.10 -12.90
C ASN A 77 -13.13 -10.56 -12.60
N VAL A 78 -13.01 -9.85 -11.47
CA VAL A 78 -11.79 -9.14 -11.07
C VAL A 78 -11.19 -9.78 -9.81
N ILE A 79 -9.90 -10.02 -9.84
CA ILE A 79 -9.11 -10.30 -8.65
C ILE A 79 -8.05 -9.22 -8.44
N LEU A 80 -7.75 -8.95 -7.18
CA LEU A 80 -6.77 -7.97 -6.74
C LEU A 80 -5.83 -8.64 -5.73
N ALA A 81 -4.61 -8.94 -6.15
CA ALA A 81 -3.59 -9.55 -5.31
C ALA A 81 -2.70 -8.48 -4.66
N LEU A 82 -2.46 -8.62 -3.36
CA LEU A 82 -1.60 -7.72 -2.60
C LEU A 82 -0.16 -8.23 -2.54
N CYS A 83 0.77 -7.31 -2.75
CA CYS A 83 2.19 -7.49 -2.51
C CYS A 83 2.68 -6.45 -1.50
N ALA A 84 3.40 -6.88 -0.46
CA ALA A 84 3.86 -6.01 0.62
C ALA A 84 5.37 -6.17 0.88
N GLY A 85 5.99 -5.12 1.43
CA GLY A 85 7.39 -5.12 1.84
C GLY A 85 8.35 -5.40 0.69
N GLU A 86 9.32 -6.29 0.90
CA GLU A 86 10.35 -6.63 -0.10
C GLU A 86 9.74 -7.20 -1.39
N ALA A 87 8.69 -8.02 -1.28
CA ALA A 87 7.99 -8.54 -2.46
C ALA A 87 7.33 -7.42 -3.29
N ALA A 88 6.83 -6.36 -2.66
CA ALA A 88 6.30 -5.21 -3.38
C ALA A 88 7.39 -4.42 -4.10
N ILE A 89 8.57 -4.27 -3.47
CA ILE A 89 9.74 -3.62 -4.09
C ILE A 89 10.23 -4.43 -5.29
N GLU A 90 10.25 -5.76 -5.16
CA GLU A 90 10.61 -6.66 -6.27
C GLU A 90 9.63 -6.51 -7.45
N VAL A 91 8.32 -6.51 -7.17
CA VAL A 91 7.28 -6.29 -8.20
C VAL A 91 7.52 -4.97 -8.95
N GLU A 92 7.93 -3.91 -8.24
CA GLU A 92 8.23 -2.63 -8.89
C GLU A 92 9.42 -2.67 -9.86
N SER A 93 10.33 -3.62 -9.70
CA SER A 93 11.52 -3.77 -10.54
C SER A 93 11.31 -4.64 -11.78
N ARG A 94 10.14 -5.29 -11.88
CA ARG A 94 9.80 -6.22 -12.96
C ARG A 94 8.84 -5.58 -13.97
N GLU A 95 8.82 -6.09 -15.20
CA GLU A 95 7.84 -5.72 -16.21
C GLU A 95 6.44 -6.28 -15.85
N ASP A 96 5.39 -5.60 -16.30
CA ASP A 96 4.00 -5.99 -15.98
C ASP A 96 3.69 -7.42 -16.41
N ASP A 97 4.09 -7.81 -17.61
CA ASP A 97 3.84 -9.15 -18.15
C ASP A 97 4.48 -10.25 -17.29
N GLU A 98 5.69 -10.01 -16.76
CA GLU A 98 6.36 -10.97 -15.87
C GLU A 98 5.64 -11.10 -14.52
N VAL A 99 5.16 -9.99 -13.97
CA VAL A 99 4.38 -9.99 -12.71
C VAL A 99 3.05 -10.68 -12.91
N VAL A 100 2.38 -10.43 -14.02
CA VAL A 100 1.09 -11.06 -14.37
C VAL A 100 1.26 -12.57 -14.53
N GLU A 101 2.27 -13.04 -15.28
CA GLU A 101 2.50 -14.48 -15.47
C GLU A 101 2.90 -15.17 -14.15
N ASP A 102 3.65 -14.50 -13.28
CA ASP A 102 3.99 -15.01 -11.96
C ASP A 102 2.72 -15.21 -11.10
N LEU A 103 1.82 -14.23 -11.06
CA LEU A 103 0.54 -14.37 -10.36
C LEU A 103 -0.33 -15.47 -10.98
N LEU A 104 -0.38 -15.56 -12.31
CA LEU A 104 -1.13 -16.62 -13.00
C LEU A 104 -0.61 -18.01 -12.65
N ALA A 105 0.72 -18.18 -12.52
CA ALA A 105 1.31 -19.45 -12.08
C ALA A 105 0.86 -19.83 -10.66
N HIS A 106 0.80 -18.87 -9.74
CA HIS A 106 0.27 -19.08 -8.39
C HIS A 106 -1.22 -19.45 -8.41
N LEU A 107 -2.01 -18.78 -9.22
CA LEU A 107 -3.45 -19.07 -9.37
C LEU A 107 -3.69 -20.47 -9.94
N ARG A 108 -2.96 -20.87 -10.98
CA ARG A 108 -3.05 -22.22 -11.55
C ARG A 108 -2.68 -23.30 -10.53
N CYS A 109 -1.70 -23.01 -9.67
CA CYS A 109 -1.32 -23.92 -8.59
C CYS A 109 -2.43 -24.04 -7.53
N ALA A 110 -3.08 -22.92 -7.17
CA ALA A 110 -4.16 -22.89 -6.18
C ALA A 110 -5.48 -23.49 -6.71
N PHE A 111 -5.72 -23.37 -8.00
CA PHE A 111 -6.94 -23.86 -8.67
C PHE A 111 -6.63 -24.93 -9.74
N PRO A 112 -6.05 -26.09 -9.36
CA PRO A 112 -5.53 -27.08 -10.33
C PRO A 112 -6.62 -27.76 -11.18
N LYS A 113 -7.89 -27.62 -10.80
CA LYS A 113 -9.04 -28.17 -11.52
C LYS A 113 -9.80 -27.14 -12.35
N ALA A 114 -9.41 -25.87 -12.21
CA ALA A 114 -10.06 -24.78 -12.92
C ALA A 114 -9.26 -24.37 -14.18
N ASP A 115 -9.97 -23.88 -15.17
CA ASP A 115 -9.35 -23.26 -16.33
C ASP A 115 -9.02 -21.79 -15.99
N VAL A 116 -7.80 -21.57 -15.49
CA VAL A 116 -7.26 -20.22 -15.25
C VAL A 116 -6.78 -19.68 -16.59
N GLY A 117 -7.70 -19.06 -17.32
CA GLY A 117 -7.41 -18.42 -18.60
C GLY A 117 -6.46 -17.24 -18.50
N LYS A 118 -6.21 -16.59 -19.63
CA LYS A 118 -5.48 -15.32 -19.65
C LYS A 118 -6.41 -14.18 -19.22
N PRO A 119 -5.92 -13.19 -18.46
CA PRO A 119 -6.72 -12.00 -18.19
C PRO A 119 -6.94 -11.18 -19.44
N VAL A 120 -8.10 -10.55 -19.55
CA VAL A 120 -8.45 -9.63 -20.65
C VAL A 120 -7.89 -8.23 -20.41
N ALA A 121 -7.58 -7.91 -19.13
CA ALA A 121 -6.89 -6.69 -18.72
C ALA A 121 -6.11 -6.95 -17.44
N SER A 122 -5.04 -6.19 -17.25
CA SER A 122 -4.23 -6.21 -16.03
C SER A 122 -3.75 -4.81 -15.66
N HIS A 123 -3.43 -4.63 -14.38
CA HIS A 123 -2.79 -3.42 -13.90
C HIS A 123 -1.89 -3.75 -12.70
N VAL A 124 -0.65 -3.24 -12.71
CA VAL A 124 0.31 -3.39 -11.61
C VAL A 124 0.62 -2.02 -11.04
N THR A 125 0.35 -1.82 -9.75
CA THR A 125 0.70 -0.55 -9.08
C THR A 125 2.17 -0.53 -8.69
N ARG A 126 2.76 0.68 -8.64
CA ARG A 126 4.17 0.92 -8.27
C ARG A 126 4.28 2.15 -7.37
N TRP A 127 3.64 2.09 -6.19
CA TRP A 127 3.55 3.22 -5.27
C TRP A 127 4.88 3.70 -4.74
N GLY A 128 5.88 2.81 -4.61
CA GLY A 128 7.22 3.19 -4.17
C GLY A 128 8.01 3.99 -5.21
N LYS A 129 7.71 3.80 -6.50
CA LYS A 129 8.30 4.54 -7.61
C LYS A 129 7.54 5.80 -7.99
N ASP A 130 6.32 5.99 -7.49
CA ASP A 130 5.55 7.20 -7.73
C ASP A 130 6.20 8.37 -6.99
N GLU A 131 6.70 9.35 -7.74
CA GLU A 131 7.40 10.53 -7.22
C GLU A 131 6.53 11.48 -6.38
N ASN A 132 5.21 11.32 -6.44
CA ASN A 132 4.27 12.09 -5.64
C ASN A 132 3.96 11.46 -4.29
N THR A 133 4.31 10.18 -4.10
CA THR A 133 3.97 9.42 -2.89
C THR A 133 5.17 8.73 -2.23
N PHE A 134 6.05 8.10 -3.02
CA PHE A 134 7.18 7.26 -2.58
C PHE A 134 6.78 6.15 -1.60
N GLY A 135 5.58 5.58 -1.78
CA GLY A 135 5.03 4.52 -0.95
C GLY A 135 3.51 4.57 -0.89
N ALA A 136 2.89 3.67 -0.12
CA ALA A 136 1.45 3.51 -0.06
C ALA A 136 0.81 4.29 1.10
N TYR A 137 1.24 4.03 2.34
CA TYR A 137 0.74 4.68 3.56
C TYR A 137 1.65 4.41 4.76
N SER A 138 1.39 5.14 5.87
CA SER A 138 2.16 5.00 7.10
C SER A 138 1.94 3.65 7.78
N SER A 139 2.94 3.19 8.53
CA SER A 139 2.83 2.01 9.38
C SER A 139 3.74 2.13 10.59
N CYS A 140 3.45 1.36 11.63
CA CYS A 140 4.31 1.31 12.81
C CYS A 140 5.58 0.49 12.52
N SER A 141 6.73 1.07 12.83
CA SER A 141 7.99 0.36 12.94
C SER A 141 8.25 -0.01 14.41
N THR A 142 9.32 -0.73 14.67
CA THR A 142 9.76 -0.99 16.05
C THR A 142 10.22 0.28 16.81
N ARG A 143 10.42 1.40 16.10
CA ARG A 143 10.80 2.70 16.65
C ARG A 143 9.64 3.66 16.81
N THR A 144 8.52 3.39 16.11
CA THR A 144 7.36 4.27 16.10
C THR A 144 6.63 4.24 17.43
N THR A 145 6.30 5.40 17.94
CA THR A 145 5.47 5.59 19.14
C THR A 145 4.22 6.40 18.79
N GLY A 146 3.24 6.43 19.70
CA GLY A 146 2.07 7.32 19.54
C GLY A 146 2.45 8.79 19.50
N ASP A 147 3.52 9.16 20.23
CA ASP A 147 4.02 10.54 20.30
C ASP A 147 4.61 11.01 18.95
N ASP A 148 5.13 10.09 18.12
CA ASP A 148 5.58 10.44 16.77
C ASP A 148 4.41 10.92 15.88
N TYR A 149 3.24 10.28 16.00
CA TYR A 149 2.05 10.72 15.27
C TYR A 149 1.50 12.06 15.79
N GLU A 150 1.59 12.30 17.10
CA GLU A 150 1.22 13.58 17.71
C GLU A 150 2.18 14.68 17.25
N GLU A 151 3.48 14.42 17.31
CA GLU A 151 4.47 15.36 16.81
C GLU A 151 4.29 15.66 15.30
N MET A 152 3.88 14.65 14.51
CA MET A 152 3.55 14.87 13.09
C MET A 152 2.37 15.82 12.91
N SER A 153 1.42 15.88 13.85
CA SER A 153 0.28 16.77 13.78
C SER A 153 0.60 18.22 14.21
N GLU A 154 1.63 18.43 15.03
CA GLU A 154 1.95 19.75 15.57
C GLU A 154 2.28 20.76 14.46
N PRO A 155 1.70 21.95 14.46
CA PRO A 155 2.05 22.99 13.49
C PRO A 155 3.48 23.52 13.70
N VAL A 156 4.08 24.02 12.62
CA VAL A 156 5.38 24.69 12.66
C VAL A 156 5.20 26.10 12.10
N GLY A 157 5.07 27.08 12.99
CA GLY A 157 4.68 28.45 12.60
C GLY A 157 3.30 28.43 11.95
N ASN A 158 3.22 28.87 10.70
CA ASN A 158 1.99 28.89 9.91
C ASN A 158 1.82 27.66 9.01
N ILE A 159 2.65 26.65 9.21
CA ILE A 159 2.55 25.38 8.45
C ILE A 159 1.80 24.37 9.29
N HIS A 160 0.68 23.90 8.77
CA HIS A 160 -0.18 22.90 9.38
C HIS A 160 0.00 21.55 8.70
N PHE A 161 -0.15 20.45 9.47
CA PHE A 161 0.07 19.10 8.98
C PHE A 161 -1.20 18.26 9.17
N SER A 162 -1.75 17.78 8.07
CA SER A 162 -2.88 16.85 8.04
C SER A 162 -2.56 15.66 7.17
N GLY A 163 -3.37 14.63 7.29
CA GLY A 163 -3.22 13.38 6.56
C GLY A 163 -3.21 12.19 7.50
N GLU A 164 -3.26 10.99 6.95
CA GLU A 164 -3.36 9.74 7.71
C GLU A 164 -2.18 9.51 8.67
N ALA A 165 -1.00 10.05 8.36
CA ALA A 165 0.21 9.97 9.18
C ALA A 165 0.26 10.98 10.33
N THR A 166 -0.79 11.80 10.54
CA THR A 166 -0.89 12.81 11.60
C THR A 166 -1.96 12.48 12.65
N THR A 167 -2.30 11.21 12.80
CA THR A 167 -3.24 10.73 13.82
C THR A 167 -2.78 9.41 14.41
N ARG A 168 -2.66 9.37 15.74
CA ARG A 168 -2.32 8.12 16.45
C ARG A 168 -3.46 7.12 16.53
N HIS A 169 -4.72 7.61 16.42
CA HIS A 169 -5.91 6.78 16.60
C HIS A 169 -6.32 6.05 15.32
N TYR A 170 -6.09 6.66 14.17
CA TYR A 170 -6.56 6.14 12.87
C TYR A 170 -5.49 6.28 11.78
N PRO A 171 -4.22 5.87 12.05
CA PRO A 171 -3.18 5.95 11.03
C PRO A 171 -3.48 5.03 9.85
N ALA A 172 -2.95 5.35 8.70
CA ALA A 172 -3.08 4.57 7.45
C ALA A 172 -4.54 4.41 6.96
N THR A 173 -5.46 5.29 7.38
CA THR A 173 -6.88 5.18 7.02
C THR A 173 -7.42 6.42 6.33
N MET A 174 -8.42 6.21 5.44
CA MET A 174 -9.12 7.31 4.76
C MET A 174 -9.84 8.23 5.75
N HIS A 175 -10.52 7.66 6.75
CA HIS A 175 -11.21 8.46 7.77
C HIS A 175 -10.23 9.20 8.69
N GLY A 176 -9.04 8.64 8.94
CA GLY A 176 -7.97 9.37 9.65
C GLY A 176 -7.52 10.60 8.87
N ALA A 177 -7.29 10.45 7.56
CA ALA A 177 -6.97 11.58 6.69
C ALA A 177 -8.09 12.64 6.68
N TRP A 178 -9.35 12.20 6.59
CA TRP A 178 -10.52 13.08 6.63
C TRP A 178 -10.61 13.87 7.95
N ILE A 179 -10.54 13.17 9.09
CA ILE A 179 -10.66 13.79 10.43
C ILE A 179 -9.54 14.81 10.65
N THR A 180 -8.31 14.48 10.25
CA THR A 180 -7.18 15.41 10.38
C THR A 180 -7.29 16.58 9.44
N GLY A 181 -7.86 16.42 8.25
CA GLY A 181 -8.20 17.54 7.36
C GLY A 181 -9.21 18.50 7.98
N MET A 182 -10.25 17.96 8.63
CA MET A 182 -11.23 18.77 9.38
C MET A 182 -10.58 19.50 10.57
N ARG A 183 -9.66 18.85 11.29
CA ARG A 183 -8.92 19.47 12.40
C ARG A 183 -8.19 20.71 11.97
N GLU A 184 -7.52 20.69 10.81
CA GLU A 184 -6.72 21.82 10.33
C GLU A 184 -7.53 22.88 9.58
N ALA A 185 -8.75 22.55 9.17
CA ALA A 185 -9.62 23.51 8.47
C ALA A 185 -10.37 24.47 9.41
N GLY A 186 -10.34 24.23 10.74
CA GLY A 186 -11.01 25.03 11.76
C GLY A 186 -12.22 24.41 12.32
#